data_a7aba82ebef389286154da77eb059fe3
#
_entry.id   a7aba82ebef389286154da77eb059fe3
#
_cell.length_a   1.000
_cell.length_b   1.000
_cell.length_c   1.000
_cell.angle_alpha   90.00
_cell.angle_beta   90.00
_cell.angle_gamma   90.00
#
_symmetry.space_group_name_H-M   'P 1'
#
loop_
_entity.id
_entity.type
_entity.pdbx_description
1 polymer ?
#
loop_
_entity_poly.entity_id
_entity_poly.type
_entity_poly.pdbx_seq_one_letter_code
_entity_poly.pdbx_strand_id
1 'polypeptide(L)'
;MALTALSGVPAQAPSSDVRFITAMKLYHDDRYAAAYGRMVELADEGHTEAARMALLMLRFGPTLYRNQWSASQDQIQHWLALAGRRQAPLVAEGGD
;
A
#
# COMPACT_ATOMS: atom_id res chain seq x y z
N MET A 1 -29.08 19.76 -12.98
CA MET A 1 -28.89 19.72 -12.62
C MET A 1 -28.38 19.00 -11.73
N ALA A 2 -28.56 19.08 -11.17
CA ALA A 2 -28.07 18.50 -10.12
C ALA A 2 -27.56 17.24 -10.30
N LEU A 3 -28.02 16.71 -10.80
CA LEU A 3 -27.63 15.57 -11.00
C LEU A 3 -26.38 15.35 -10.99
N THR A 4 -25.92 16.02 -11.43
CA THR A 4 -24.69 15.88 -11.54
C THR A 4 -24.07 15.58 -10.37
N ALA A 5 -24.18 16.29 -9.63
CA ALA A 5 -23.44 16.09 -8.54
C ALA A 5 -23.44 14.72 -8.14
N LEU A 6 -24.33 14.27 -8.24
CA LEU A 6 -24.32 13.08 -7.77
C LEU A 6 -23.47 12.33 -8.29
N SER A 7 -23.45 12.54 -9.16
CA SER A 7 -22.67 11.76 -9.76
C SER A 7 -21.57 11.45 -9.14
N GLY A 8 -21.17 11.96 -8.99
CA GLY A 8 -20.05 11.67 -8.59
C GLY A 8 -19.85 10.94 -7.63
N VAL A 9 -20.44 11.04 -7.37
CA VAL A 9 -20.23 10.46 -6.48
C VAL A 9 -19.26 9.62 -6.41
N PRO A 10 -18.33 10.06 -6.30
CA PRO A 10 -17.18 9.41 -6.09
C PRO A 10 -17.43 8.40 -5.09
N ALA A 11 -18.36 8.57 -4.44
CA ALA A 11 -18.62 7.62 -3.44
C ALA A 11 -18.55 6.24 -3.96
N GLN A 12 -18.55 6.17 -5.22
CA GLN A 12 -18.51 4.86 -5.76
C GLN A 12 -17.18 4.20 -5.62
N ALA A 13 -16.15 4.91 -5.50
CA ALA A 13 -14.84 4.31 -5.43
C ALA A 13 -14.62 3.69 -4.06
N PRO A 14 -14.04 2.51 -3.99
CA PRO A 14 -13.72 1.91 -2.70
C PRO A 14 -12.69 2.74 -1.97
N SER A 15 -12.78 2.75 -0.68
CA SER A 15 -11.80 3.47 0.11
C SER A 15 -10.46 2.75 0.01
N SER A 16 -9.40 3.43 0.36
CA SER A 16 -8.09 2.79 0.32
C SER A 16 -8.01 1.66 1.35
N ASP A 17 -8.74 1.76 2.45
CA ASP A 17 -8.72 0.69 3.41
C ASP A 17 -9.39 -0.56 2.86
N VAL A 18 -10.49 -0.41 2.13
CA VAL A 18 -11.15 -1.56 1.53
C VAL A 18 -10.26 -2.17 0.46
N ARG A 19 -9.58 -1.33 -0.31
CA ARG A 19 -8.68 -1.81 -1.33
C ARG A 19 -7.50 -2.55 -0.70
N PHE A 20 -7.05 -2.10 0.46
CA PHE A 20 -5.97 -2.77 1.15
C PHE A 20 -6.41 -4.15 1.62
N ILE A 21 -7.63 -4.26 2.12
CA ILE A 21 -8.15 -5.55 2.55
C ILE A 21 -8.21 -6.51 1.36
N THR A 22 -8.62 -6.00 0.20
CA THR A 22 -8.65 -6.83 -1.01
C THR A 22 -7.24 -7.29 -1.37
N ALA A 23 -6.26 -6.40 -1.26
CA ALA A 23 -4.88 -6.77 -1.55
C ALA A 23 -4.39 -7.83 -0.57
N MET A 24 -4.77 -7.71 0.69
CA MET A 24 -4.38 -8.71 1.69
C MET A 24 -5.03 -10.06 1.43
N LYS A 25 -6.22 -10.06 0.88
CA LYS A 25 -6.83 -11.32 0.51
C LYS A 25 -6.05 -12.00 -0.59
N LEU A 26 -5.60 -11.24 -1.56
CA LEU A 26 -4.77 -11.81 -2.61
C LEU A 26 -3.49 -12.37 -2.01
N TYR A 27 -2.93 -11.67 -1.05
CA TYR A 27 -1.71 -12.11 -0.38
C TYR A 27 -1.96 -13.45 0.32
N HIS A 28 -3.05 -13.56 1.05
CA HIS A 28 -3.35 -14.78 1.78
C HIS A 28 -3.74 -15.94 0.87
N ASP A 29 -4.15 -15.63 -0.34
CA ASP A 29 -4.46 -16.66 -1.32
C ASP A 29 -3.23 -17.04 -2.13
N ASP A 30 -2.07 -16.60 -1.71
CA ASP A 30 -0.79 -16.88 -2.37
C ASP A 30 -0.68 -16.26 -3.76
N ARG A 31 -1.51 -15.28 -4.05
CA ARG A 31 -1.44 -14.58 -5.33
C ARG A 31 -0.55 -13.36 -5.14
N TYR A 32 0.71 -13.62 -4.93
CA TYR A 32 1.63 -12.57 -4.51
C TYR A 32 1.89 -11.51 -5.57
N ALA A 33 1.98 -11.88 -6.81
CA ALA A 33 2.22 -10.88 -7.85
C ALA A 33 1.06 -9.89 -7.93
N ALA A 34 -0.17 -10.40 -7.86
CA ALA A 34 -1.33 -9.53 -7.89
C ALA A 34 -1.41 -8.68 -6.63
N ALA A 35 -1.07 -9.29 -5.49
CA ALA A 35 -1.08 -8.56 -4.23
C ALA A 35 -0.06 -7.42 -4.27
N TYR A 36 1.13 -7.70 -4.78
CA TYR A 36 2.17 -6.69 -4.84
C TYR A 36 1.72 -5.52 -5.71
N GLY A 37 1.12 -5.81 -6.85
CA GLY A 37 0.64 -4.73 -7.72
C GLY A 37 -0.36 -3.82 -7.02
N ARG A 38 -1.27 -4.42 -6.23
CA ARG A 38 -2.23 -3.63 -5.49
C ARG A 38 -1.57 -2.82 -4.38
N MET A 39 -0.59 -3.43 -3.70
CA MET A 39 0.12 -2.72 -2.65
C MET A 39 0.88 -1.54 -3.22
N VAL A 40 1.49 -1.70 -4.39
CA VAL A 40 2.22 -0.62 -5.02
C VAL A 40 1.29 0.55 -5.33
N GLU A 41 0.12 0.26 -5.89
CA GLU A 41 -0.83 1.32 -6.20
C GLU A 41 -1.21 2.09 -4.95
N LEU A 42 -1.54 1.37 -3.90
CA LEU A 42 -1.95 2.01 -2.66
C LEU A 42 -0.80 2.78 -2.02
N ALA A 43 0.39 2.21 -2.04
CA ALA A 43 1.55 2.87 -1.47
C ALA A 43 1.85 4.17 -2.21
N ASP A 44 1.72 4.15 -3.53
CA ASP A 44 1.97 5.35 -4.31
C ASP A 44 0.93 6.43 -4.02
N GLU A 45 -0.24 6.02 -3.56
CA GLU A 45 -1.29 6.96 -3.19
C GLU A 45 -1.15 7.45 -1.75
N GLY A 46 -0.21 6.92 -1.01
CA GLY A 46 0.04 7.37 0.34
C GLY A 46 -0.47 6.47 1.45
N HIS A 47 -0.89 5.25 1.12
CA HIS A 47 -1.41 4.34 2.13
C HIS A 47 -0.24 3.73 2.89
N THR A 48 -0.14 4.03 4.17
CA THR A 48 1.02 3.64 4.98
C THR A 48 1.20 2.14 5.11
N GLU A 49 0.13 1.43 5.41
CA GLU A 49 0.24 -0.01 5.58
C GLU A 49 0.64 -0.70 4.28
N ALA A 50 0.09 -0.22 3.17
CA ALA A 50 0.45 -0.80 1.89
C ALA A 50 1.91 -0.51 1.55
N ALA A 51 2.42 0.65 1.94
CA ALA A 51 3.82 0.97 1.72
C ALA A 51 4.71 -0.01 2.48
N ARG A 52 4.33 -0.33 3.70
CA ARG A 52 5.10 -1.28 4.49
C ARG A 52 5.07 -2.66 3.87
N MET A 53 3.92 -3.09 3.39
CA MET A 53 3.80 -4.38 2.75
C MET A 53 4.57 -4.41 1.43
N ALA A 54 4.49 -3.34 0.66
CA ALA A 54 5.21 -3.29 -0.61
C ALA A 54 6.72 -3.40 -0.38
N LEU A 55 7.22 -2.70 0.64
CA LEU A 55 8.63 -2.76 0.96
C LEU A 55 9.05 -4.16 1.41
N LEU A 56 8.22 -4.79 2.23
CA LEU A 56 8.48 -6.12 2.70
C LEU A 56 8.52 -7.10 1.53
N MET A 57 7.54 -7.03 0.66
CA MET A 57 7.47 -7.93 -0.47
C MET A 57 8.62 -7.70 -1.45
N LEU A 58 9.00 -6.43 -1.62
CA LEU A 58 10.11 -6.11 -2.49
C LEU A 58 11.40 -6.70 -1.95
N ARG A 59 11.60 -6.57 -0.66
CA ARG A 59 12.83 -7.03 -0.04
C ARG A 59 12.97 -8.55 -0.11
N PHE A 60 11.88 -9.27 0.12
CA PHE A 60 11.94 -10.71 0.18
C PHE A 60 11.34 -11.42 -1.03
N GLY A 61 11.18 -10.68 -2.12
CA GLY A 61 10.55 -11.24 -3.30
C GLY A 61 11.09 -12.59 -3.73
N PRO A 62 12.38 -12.67 -4.05
CA PRO A 62 12.90 -13.95 -4.54
C PRO A 62 12.88 -15.04 -3.48
N THR A 63 13.09 -14.68 -2.25
CA THR A 63 13.23 -15.65 -1.17
C THR A 63 11.90 -16.20 -0.68
N LEU A 64 10.98 -15.31 -0.37
CA LEU A 64 9.72 -15.74 0.21
C LEU A 64 8.60 -15.91 -0.80
N TYR A 65 8.58 -15.07 -1.82
CA TYR A 65 7.45 -15.06 -2.72
C TYR A 65 7.76 -15.65 -4.08
N ARG A 66 9.03 -15.99 -4.29
CA ARG A 66 9.48 -16.60 -5.54
C ARG A 66 9.13 -15.76 -6.74
N ASN A 67 9.16 -14.46 -6.55
CA ASN A 67 8.90 -13.52 -7.62
C ASN A 67 9.98 -12.47 -7.61
N GLN A 68 10.29 -11.96 -8.78
CA GLN A 68 11.22 -10.87 -8.86
C GLN A 68 10.46 -9.67 -9.33
N TRP A 69 10.23 -8.75 -8.44
CA TRP A 69 9.56 -7.53 -8.80
C TRP A 69 10.45 -6.38 -8.37
N SER A 70 10.15 -5.20 -8.86
CA SER A 70 11.02 -4.07 -8.63
C SER A 70 10.20 -2.83 -8.33
N ALA A 71 10.90 -1.80 -7.93
CA ALA A 71 10.31 -0.50 -7.70
C ALA A 71 11.37 0.53 -8.04
N SER A 72 10.95 1.72 -8.41
CA SER A 72 11.90 2.77 -8.71
C SER A 72 12.47 3.31 -7.40
N GLN A 73 13.58 4.01 -7.49
CA GLN A 73 14.17 4.62 -6.32
C GLN A 73 13.20 5.63 -5.71
N ASP A 74 12.51 6.38 -6.54
CA ASP A 74 11.55 7.34 -6.02
C ASP A 74 10.42 6.65 -5.27
N GLN A 75 9.96 5.52 -5.77
CA GLN A 75 8.94 4.76 -5.08
C GLN A 75 9.45 4.26 -3.74
N ILE A 76 10.65 3.71 -3.73
CA ILE A 76 11.23 3.19 -2.50
C ILE A 76 11.36 4.30 -1.47
N GLN A 77 11.87 5.46 -1.86
CA GLN A 77 12.02 6.57 -0.94
C GLN A 77 10.67 7.03 -0.41
N HIS A 78 9.68 7.10 -1.28
CA HIS A 78 8.35 7.52 -0.88
C HIS A 78 7.76 6.53 0.12
N TRP A 79 7.89 5.25 -0.17
CA TRP A 79 7.33 4.22 0.71
C TRP A 79 8.06 4.18 2.04
N LEU A 80 9.37 4.38 2.04
CA LEU A 80 10.12 4.43 3.28
C LEU A 80 9.69 5.62 4.14
N ALA A 81 9.42 6.74 3.50
CA ALA A 81 8.96 7.91 4.23
C ALA A 81 7.60 7.64 4.85
N LEU A 82 6.71 6.98 4.13
CA LEU A 82 5.41 6.65 4.68
C LEU A 82 5.52 5.69 5.85
N ALA A 83 6.34 4.67 5.69
CA ALA A 83 6.50 3.68 6.74
C ALA A 83 7.14 4.30 7.98
N GLY A 84 8.11 5.16 7.79
CA GLY A 84 8.75 5.81 8.90
C GLY A 84 7.84 6.78 9.60
N ARG A 85 7.02 7.47 8.84
CA ARG A 85 6.11 8.42 9.41
C ARG A 85 5.14 7.74 10.36
N ARG A 86 4.72 6.57 10.01
CA ARG A 86 3.79 5.88 10.86
C ARG A 86 4.43 5.56 12.20
N GLN A 87 5.68 5.18 12.20
CA GLN A 87 6.34 4.88 13.43
C GLN A 87 6.76 6.08 14.21
N ALA A 88 7.06 7.13 13.54
CA ALA A 88 7.56 8.31 14.18
C ALA A 88 6.73 8.75 15.39
N PRO A 89 5.45 8.81 15.30
CA PRO A 89 4.66 9.27 16.43
C PRO A 89 4.83 8.37 17.63
N LEU A 90 4.88 7.10 17.38
CA LEU A 90 5.01 6.18 18.49
C LEU A 90 6.34 6.32 19.14
N VAL A 91 7.33 6.44 18.34
CA VAL A 91 8.66 6.58 18.85
C VAL A 91 8.76 7.85 19.65
N ALA A 92 8.21 8.88 19.15
CA ALA A 92 8.29 10.15 19.83
C ALA A 92 7.70 10.04 21.21
N GLU A 93 6.61 9.37 21.30
CA GLU A 93 6.05 9.20 22.58
C GLU A 93 6.91 8.41 23.43
N GLY A 94 7.37 7.33 22.94
CA GLY A 94 8.22 6.49 23.73
C GLY A 94 9.46 7.23 24.14
N GLY A 95 9.98 8.03 23.28
CA GLY A 95 11.21 8.70 23.56
C GLY A 95 11.05 9.71 24.65
N ASP A 96 9.87 10.13 24.83
CA ASP A 96 9.67 11.09 25.86
C ASP A 96 9.31 10.44 27.14
#